data_b0e92643685604fa6526aa19f0c6bb19
#
_entry.id   b0e92643685604fa6526aa19f0c6bb19
#
_cell.length_a   1.000
_cell.length_b   1.000
_cell.length_c   1.000
_cell.angle_alpha   90.00
_cell.angle_beta   90.00
_cell.angle_gamma   90.00
#
_symmetry.space_group_name_H-M   'P 1'
#
loop_
_entity.id
_entity.type
_entity.pdbx_description
1 polymer ?
#
loop_
_entity_poly.entity_id
_entity_poly.type
_entity_poly.pdbx_seq_one_letter_code
_entity_poly.pdbx_strand_id
1 'polypeptide(L)'
;MFDNLSDKLDKALHILKGHGQITEINVAETLKEVRRALLDADVNYKIAKEFTSKVKEKALGQNVLTTLQPGQLMVKIVRDELTELMGGDATGVNLNGNPAVILMSGLQGSGKTTFSGKLANFLKNKKSKKPLLVACDVYRPAAIDQLHIVGEQVGVTVFSEKGNNNPVEIARKGVEYAKSNGFNVVIIDTAGRLAVDEQMMKEIAEIHKAVSPQETLFVVD
;
A
#
# COMPACT_ATOMS: atom_id res chain seq x y z
N MET A 1 -6.05 -5.51 -15.26
CA MET A 1 -4.99 -4.46 -15.34
C MET A 1 -3.61 -5.04 -15.07
N PHE A 2 -3.44 -5.90 -14.07
CA PHE A 2 -2.13 -6.53 -13.75
C PHE A 2 -1.67 -7.57 -14.78
N ASP A 3 -2.56 -8.28 -15.45
CA ASP A 3 -2.21 -9.22 -16.52
C ASP A 3 -1.39 -8.55 -17.62
N ASN A 4 -1.70 -7.29 -17.95
CA ASN A 4 -0.98 -6.52 -18.95
C ASN A 4 0.47 -6.17 -18.53
N LEU A 5 0.74 -5.87 -17.25
CA LEU A 5 2.09 -5.61 -16.75
C LEU A 5 2.92 -6.90 -16.70
N SER A 6 2.35 -7.98 -16.13
CA SER A 6 3.01 -9.29 -16.08
C SER A 6 3.38 -9.77 -17.47
N ASP A 7 2.45 -9.72 -18.43
CA ASP A 7 2.69 -10.10 -19.82
C ASP A 7 3.78 -9.27 -20.49
N LYS A 8 3.82 -7.95 -20.23
CA LYS A 8 4.86 -7.07 -20.78
C LYS A 8 6.23 -7.35 -20.19
N LEU A 9 6.29 -7.60 -18.87
CA LEU A 9 7.53 -7.97 -18.18
C LEU A 9 8.03 -9.33 -18.66
N ASP A 10 7.15 -10.31 -18.80
CA ASP A 10 7.50 -11.63 -19.31
C ASP A 10 8.00 -11.57 -20.75
N LYS A 11 7.35 -10.78 -21.61
CA LYS A 11 7.83 -10.55 -22.99
C LYS A 11 9.22 -9.90 -23.02
N ALA A 12 9.43 -8.86 -22.22
CA ALA A 12 10.72 -8.18 -22.13
C ALA A 12 11.84 -9.13 -21.67
N LEU A 13 11.56 -9.97 -20.69
CA LEU A 13 12.52 -10.94 -20.15
C LEU A 13 12.67 -12.19 -21.02
N HIS A 14 11.66 -12.53 -21.83
CA HIS A 14 11.71 -13.68 -22.74
C HIS A 14 12.75 -13.49 -23.85
N ILE A 15 13.01 -12.24 -24.25
CA ILE A 15 14.07 -11.90 -25.22
C ILE A 15 15.43 -12.44 -24.75
N LEU A 16 15.68 -12.40 -23.44
CA LEU A 16 16.93 -12.89 -22.85
C LEU A 16 16.98 -14.41 -22.65
N LYS A 17 15.83 -15.08 -22.57
CA LYS A 17 15.77 -16.55 -22.38
C LYS A 17 16.24 -17.34 -23.62
N GLY A 18 16.16 -16.74 -24.80
CA GLY A 18 16.52 -17.38 -26.10
C GLY A 18 17.98 -17.20 -26.52
N HIS A 19 18.76 -16.37 -25.83
CA HIS A 19 20.14 -16.09 -26.19
C HIS A 19 21.11 -16.91 -25.34
N GLY A 20 21.94 -17.71 -25.98
CA GLY A 20 23.00 -18.48 -25.32
C GLY A 20 24.12 -17.61 -24.74
N GLN A 21 24.22 -16.37 -25.19
CA GLN A 21 25.10 -15.33 -24.64
C GLN A 21 24.33 -14.01 -24.55
N ILE A 22 24.43 -13.37 -23.38
CA ILE A 22 23.86 -12.05 -23.12
C ILE A 22 24.99 -11.02 -23.12
N THR A 23 24.78 -9.92 -23.85
CA THR A 23 25.70 -8.77 -23.88
C THR A 23 25.16 -7.63 -23.03
N GLU A 24 26.01 -6.68 -22.65
CA GLU A 24 25.56 -5.46 -21.97
C GLU A 24 24.49 -4.70 -22.77
N ILE A 25 24.56 -4.76 -24.10
CA ILE A 25 23.61 -4.13 -25.02
C ILE A 25 22.23 -4.79 -24.84
N ASN A 26 22.17 -6.13 -24.85
CA ASN A 26 20.92 -6.87 -24.68
C ASN A 26 20.30 -6.62 -23.30
N VAL A 27 21.12 -6.53 -22.24
CA VAL A 27 20.66 -6.16 -20.89
C VAL A 27 20.06 -4.75 -20.89
N ALA A 28 20.75 -3.78 -21.51
CA ALA A 28 20.28 -2.39 -21.56
C ALA A 28 18.96 -2.25 -22.34
N GLU A 29 18.82 -2.97 -23.47
CA GLU A 29 17.58 -3.00 -24.25
C GLU A 29 16.43 -3.63 -23.47
N THR A 30 16.65 -4.77 -22.83
CA THR A 30 15.65 -5.43 -22.00
C THR A 30 15.20 -4.53 -20.85
N LEU A 31 16.13 -3.87 -20.15
CA LEU A 31 15.80 -2.95 -19.07
C LEU A 31 15.07 -1.70 -19.55
N LYS A 32 15.27 -1.27 -20.79
CA LYS A 32 14.47 -0.21 -21.41
C LYS A 32 13.03 -0.64 -21.59
N GLU A 33 12.78 -1.86 -22.09
CA GLU A 33 11.42 -2.41 -22.22
C GLU A 33 10.76 -2.65 -20.86
N VAL A 34 11.50 -3.15 -19.87
CA VAL A 34 11.01 -3.28 -18.48
C VAL A 34 10.59 -1.91 -17.93
N ARG A 35 11.41 -0.88 -18.11
CA ARG A 35 11.07 0.49 -17.69
C ARG A 35 9.80 0.99 -18.37
N ARG A 36 9.68 0.74 -19.67
CA ARG A 36 8.49 1.12 -20.44
C ARG A 36 7.25 0.42 -19.93
N ALA A 37 7.32 -0.88 -19.63
CA ALA A 37 6.23 -1.63 -19.06
C ALA A 37 5.78 -1.07 -17.68
N LEU A 38 6.72 -0.66 -16.85
CA LEU A 38 6.43 -0.01 -15.56
C LEU A 38 5.75 1.36 -15.74
N LEU A 39 6.24 2.18 -16.69
CA LEU A 39 5.63 3.49 -16.99
C LEU A 39 4.22 3.34 -17.57
N ASP A 40 4.01 2.36 -18.44
CA ASP A 40 2.68 2.04 -18.99
C ASP A 40 1.69 1.53 -17.92
N ALA A 41 2.20 1.08 -16.76
CA ALA A 41 1.44 0.70 -15.59
C ALA A 41 1.37 1.83 -14.54
N ASP A 42 1.55 3.08 -14.94
CA ASP A 42 1.49 4.29 -14.11
C ASP A 42 2.52 4.35 -12.97
N VAL A 43 3.60 3.56 -13.02
CA VAL A 43 4.69 3.66 -12.05
C VAL A 43 5.43 4.99 -12.27
N ASN A 44 5.71 5.70 -11.18
CA ASN A 44 6.44 6.96 -11.23
C ASN A 44 7.79 6.80 -11.94
N TYR A 45 8.10 7.73 -12.86
CA TYR A 45 9.32 7.68 -13.68
C TYR A 45 10.61 7.55 -12.86
N LYS A 46 10.72 8.27 -11.75
CA LYS A 46 11.90 8.22 -10.88
C LYS A 46 12.08 6.83 -10.29
N ILE A 47 11.00 6.23 -9.80
CA ILE A 47 10.98 4.86 -9.25
C ILE A 47 11.36 3.84 -10.34
N ALA A 48 10.74 3.91 -11.52
CA ALA A 48 11.04 3.00 -12.62
C ALA A 48 12.51 3.12 -13.11
N LYS A 49 13.06 4.35 -13.09
CA LYS A 49 14.47 4.61 -13.42
C LYS A 49 15.42 4.03 -12.37
N GLU A 50 15.17 4.28 -11.10
CA GLU A 50 15.98 3.77 -9.98
C GLU A 50 15.98 2.25 -9.97
N PHE A 51 14.80 1.62 -10.11
CA PHE A 51 14.64 0.18 -10.22
C PHE A 51 15.50 -0.42 -11.32
N THR A 52 15.36 0.08 -12.57
CA THR A 52 16.12 -0.45 -13.71
C THR A 52 17.62 -0.20 -13.58
N SER A 53 18.04 0.85 -12.88
CA SER A 53 19.46 1.11 -12.61
C SER A 53 20.03 0.11 -11.60
N LYS A 54 19.31 -0.20 -10.53
CA LYS A 54 19.69 -1.23 -9.55
C LYS A 54 19.79 -2.61 -10.17
N VAL A 55 18.78 -2.98 -10.98
CA VAL A 55 18.81 -4.26 -11.71
C VAL A 55 20.04 -4.35 -12.63
N LYS A 56 20.37 -3.27 -13.35
CA LYS A 56 21.57 -3.22 -14.20
C LYS A 56 22.84 -3.44 -13.40
N GLU A 57 23.00 -2.74 -12.28
CA GLU A 57 24.16 -2.84 -11.41
C GLU A 57 24.32 -4.26 -10.86
N LYS A 58 23.24 -4.87 -10.33
CA LYS A 58 23.26 -6.24 -9.83
C LYS A 58 23.55 -7.26 -10.95
N ALA A 59 23.03 -7.05 -12.15
CA ALA A 59 23.29 -7.91 -13.31
C ALA A 59 24.77 -7.90 -13.69
N LEU A 60 25.39 -6.75 -13.73
CA LEU A 60 26.82 -6.61 -14.04
C LEU A 60 27.70 -7.16 -12.91
N GLY A 61 27.34 -6.86 -11.65
CA GLY A 61 28.10 -7.33 -10.47
C GLY A 61 28.03 -8.85 -10.25
N GLN A 62 26.95 -9.53 -10.69
CA GLN A 62 26.80 -10.98 -10.57
C GLN A 62 27.32 -11.76 -11.80
N ASN A 63 28.05 -11.10 -12.69
CA ASN A 63 28.58 -11.73 -13.90
C ASN A 63 27.51 -12.46 -14.73
N VAL A 64 26.32 -11.88 -14.88
CA VAL A 64 25.21 -12.45 -15.68
C VAL A 64 25.69 -12.81 -17.09
N LEU A 65 26.61 -12.03 -17.64
CA LEU A 65 27.15 -12.21 -18.99
C LEU A 65 27.99 -13.50 -19.14
N THR A 66 28.52 -14.05 -18.06
CA THR A 66 29.44 -15.20 -18.06
C THR A 66 28.81 -16.47 -17.49
N THR A 67 27.56 -16.41 -17.01
CA THR A 67 26.87 -17.57 -16.45
C THR A 67 26.31 -18.49 -17.53
N LEU A 68 26.14 -19.78 -17.22
CA LEU A 68 25.55 -20.78 -18.11
C LEU A 68 24.05 -20.52 -18.41
N GLN A 69 23.33 -19.81 -17.54
CA GLN A 69 21.90 -19.50 -17.69
C GLN A 69 21.62 -18.03 -17.43
N PRO A 70 22.13 -17.12 -18.27
CA PRO A 70 22.08 -15.70 -18.02
C PRO A 70 20.65 -15.16 -18.00
N GLY A 71 19.75 -15.68 -18.84
CA GLY A 71 18.33 -15.28 -18.86
C GLY A 71 17.59 -15.62 -17.57
N GLN A 72 17.86 -16.77 -16.96
CA GLN A 72 17.26 -17.17 -15.69
C GLN A 72 17.79 -16.32 -14.53
N LEU A 73 19.09 -16.04 -14.52
CA LEU A 73 19.68 -15.17 -13.49
C LEU A 73 19.11 -13.74 -13.59
N MET A 74 18.92 -13.23 -14.81
CA MET A 74 18.31 -11.91 -15.01
C MET A 74 16.86 -11.86 -14.50
N VAL A 75 16.06 -12.88 -14.78
CA VAL A 75 14.68 -12.99 -14.24
C VAL A 75 14.69 -13.00 -12.72
N LYS A 76 15.62 -13.75 -12.11
CA LYS A 76 15.78 -13.78 -10.65
C LYS A 76 16.12 -12.40 -10.10
N ILE A 77 17.09 -11.70 -10.67
CA ILE A 77 17.48 -10.35 -10.24
C ILE A 77 16.29 -9.39 -10.32
N VAL A 78 15.54 -9.38 -11.43
CA VAL A 78 14.36 -8.52 -11.58
C VAL A 78 13.30 -8.85 -10.54
N ARG A 79 13.02 -10.13 -10.30
CA ARG A 79 12.05 -10.55 -9.28
C ARG A 79 12.49 -10.13 -7.88
N ASP A 80 13.75 -10.36 -7.53
CA ASP A 80 14.28 -10.05 -6.21
C ASP A 80 14.26 -8.52 -5.96
N GLU A 81 14.57 -7.70 -6.99
CA GLU A 81 14.45 -6.25 -6.92
C GLU A 81 13.01 -5.77 -6.81
N LEU A 82 12.05 -6.40 -7.51
CA LEU A 82 10.63 -6.09 -7.36
C LEU A 82 10.15 -6.42 -5.95
N THR A 83 10.58 -7.55 -5.38
CA THR A 83 10.27 -7.93 -4.02
C THR A 83 10.82 -6.92 -3.01
N GLU A 84 12.07 -6.46 -3.20
CA GLU A 84 12.68 -5.43 -2.36
C GLU A 84 11.93 -4.08 -2.49
N LEU A 85 11.57 -3.69 -3.71
CA LEU A 85 10.78 -2.48 -3.97
C LEU A 85 9.41 -2.51 -3.29
N MET A 86 8.80 -3.70 -3.18
CA MET A 86 7.51 -3.91 -2.51
C MET A 86 7.65 -4.06 -0.97
N GLY A 87 8.84 -3.89 -0.41
CA GLY A 87 9.08 -3.90 1.03
C GLY A 87 9.69 -5.20 1.59
N GLY A 88 9.94 -6.21 0.74
CA GLY A 88 10.57 -7.48 1.16
C GLY A 88 9.62 -8.39 1.93
N ASP A 89 9.99 -8.74 3.17
CA ASP A 89 9.22 -9.68 3.99
C ASP A 89 7.95 -9.05 4.59
N ALA A 90 6.94 -9.89 4.82
CA ALA A 90 5.71 -9.48 5.47
C ALA A 90 5.98 -9.06 6.92
N THR A 91 5.58 -7.84 7.26
CA THR A 91 5.68 -7.30 8.62
C THR A 91 4.33 -7.31 9.33
N GLY A 92 4.35 -7.43 10.66
CA GLY A 92 3.14 -7.24 11.45
C GLY A 92 2.75 -5.78 11.58
N VAL A 93 1.49 -5.53 11.94
CA VAL A 93 1.00 -4.16 12.21
C VAL A 93 1.69 -3.59 13.44
N ASN A 94 2.22 -2.38 13.34
CA ASN A 94 2.84 -1.67 14.45
C ASN A 94 1.77 -1.15 15.43
N LEU A 95 1.74 -1.72 16.61
CA LEU A 95 0.79 -1.36 17.68
C LEU A 95 1.47 -0.66 18.86
N ASN A 96 2.62 -0.04 18.65
CA ASN A 96 3.37 0.70 19.66
C ASN A 96 2.73 2.09 19.85
N GLY A 97 1.86 2.22 20.84
CA GLY A 97 1.15 3.46 21.14
C GLY A 97 0.01 3.22 22.14
N ASN A 98 -0.47 4.27 22.78
CA ASN A 98 -1.62 4.20 23.67
C ASN A 98 -2.50 5.45 23.54
N PRO A 99 -3.49 5.44 22.64
CA PRO A 99 -3.79 4.38 21.67
C PRO A 99 -2.77 4.31 20.52
N ALA A 100 -2.57 3.13 19.95
CA ALA A 100 -1.91 2.99 18.65
C ALA A 100 -2.89 3.43 17.55
N VAL A 101 -2.47 4.33 16.67
CA VAL A 101 -3.30 4.89 15.60
C VAL A 101 -2.93 4.25 14.29
N ILE A 102 -3.91 3.70 13.59
CA ILE A 102 -3.79 3.08 12.27
C ILE A 102 -4.61 3.91 11.30
N LEU A 103 -3.97 4.44 10.27
CA LEU A 103 -4.62 5.21 9.20
C LEU A 103 -4.85 4.31 7.98
N MET A 104 -6.11 4.20 7.56
CA MET A 104 -6.47 3.45 6.35
C MET A 104 -6.43 4.36 5.14
N SER A 105 -5.72 3.96 4.09
CA SER A 105 -5.61 4.67 2.82
C SER A 105 -5.84 3.72 1.64
N GLY A 106 -6.15 4.23 0.47
CA GLY A 106 -6.31 3.44 -0.75
C GLY A 106 -7.38 3.98 -1.69
N LEU A 107 -7.49 3.35 -2.86
CA LEU A 107 -8.41 3.76 -3.91
C LEU A 107 -9.88 3.59 -3.49
N GLN A 108 -10.76 4.28 -4.20
CA GLN A 108 -12.19 4.06 -4.05
C GLN A 108 -12.54 2.63 -4.46
N GLY A 109 -13.34 1.94 -3.64
CA GLY A 109 -13.73 0.56 -3.91
C GLY A 109 -12.73 -0.52 -3.45
N SER A 110 -11.51 -0.17 -3.03
CA SER A 110 -10.49 -1.13 -2.59
C SER A 110 -10.82 -1.91 -1.29
N GLY A 111 -11.98 -1.64 -0.68
CA GLY A 111 -12.41 -2.39 0.50
C GLY A 111 -11.92 -1.88 1.86
N LYS A 112 -11.45 -0.62 1.97
CA LYS A 112 -10.95 -0.01 3.23
C LYS A 112 -11.88 -0.22 4.41
N THR A 113 -13.15 0.16 4.29
CA THR A 113 -14.16 0.04 5.36
C THR A 113 -14.34 -1.41 5.80
N THR A 114 -14.43 -2.35 4.85
CA THR A 114 -14.54 -3.78 5.14
C THR A 114 -13.27 -4.29 5.83
N PHE A 115 -12.10 -3.86 5.35
CA PHE A 115 -10.82 -4.23 5.95
C PHE A 115 -10.66 -3.64 7.35
N SER A 116 -11.09 -2.39 7.58
CA SER A 116 -11.11 -1.75 8.90
C SER A 116 -11.86 -2.61 9.92
N GLY A 117 -13.04 -3.12 9.56
CA GLY A 117 -13.80 -4.04 10.43
C GLY A 117 -13.11 -5.38 10.65
N LYS A 118 -12.56 -6.00 9.60
CA LYS A 118 -11.79 -7.25 9.74
C LYS A 118 -10.56 -7.09 10.61
N LEU A 119 -9.83 -5.98 10.44
CA LEU A 119 -8.65 -5.66 11.25
C LEU A 119 -9.06 -5.43 12.72
N ALA A 120 -10.12 -4.67 12.97
CA ALA A 120 -10.63 -4.44 14.30
C ALA A 120 -11.01 -5.76 15.00
N ASN A 121 -11.72 -6.65 14.29
CA ASN A 121 -12.07 -7.98 14.79
C ASN A 121 -10.83 -8.84 15.11
N PHE A 122 -9.84 -8.82 14.22
CA PHE A 122 -8.57 -9.53 14.44
C PHE A 122 -7.83 -9.00 15.68
N LEU A 123 -7.71 -7.68 15.81
CA LEU A 123 -7.02 -7.03 16.93
C LEU A 123 -7.74 -7.31 18.26
N LYS A 124 -9.07 -7.27 18.26
CA LYS A 124 -9.88 -7.60 19.42
C LYS A 124 -9.71 -9.06 19.87
N ASN A 125 -9.90 -10.01 18.94
CA ASN A 125 -10.00 -11.43 19.26
C ASN A 125 -8.64 -12.15 19.31
N LYS A 126 -7.65 -11.71 18.53
CA LYS A 126 -6.34 -12.38 18.43
C LYS A 126 -5.22 -11.64 19.14
N LYS A 127 -5.39 -10.34 19.39
CA LYS A 127 -4.36 -9.51 20.04
C LYS A 127 -4.81 -8.90 21.36
N SER A 128 -6.02 -9.24 21.85
CA SER A 128 -6.61 -8.72 23.08
C SER A 128 -6.58 -7.20 23.19
N LYS A 129 -6.76 -6.52 22.04
CA LYS A 129 -6.84 -5.06 21.99
C LYS A 129 -8.28 -4.58 22.12
N LYS A 130 -8.45 -3.30 22.46
CA LYS A 130 -9.73 -2.59 22.49
C LYS A 130 -9.75 -1.55 21.36
N PRO A 131 -10.08 -1.95 20.12
CA PRO A 131 -10.08 -1.04 18.99
C PRO A 131 -11.29 -0.11 18.99
N LEU A 132 -11.09 1.11 18.50
CA LEU A 132 -12.11 2.09 18.11
C LEU A 132 -12.00 2.30 16.59
N LEU A 133 -13.13 2.24 15.90
CA LEU A 133 -13.23 2.64 14.49
C LEU A 133 -13.62 4.13 14.45
N VAL A 134 -13.00 4.91 13.54
CA VAL A 134 -13.28 6.35 13.37
C VAL A 134 -13.69 6.60 11.92
N ALA A 135 -14.91 7.16 11.74
CA ALA A 135 -15.51 7.40 10.42
C ALA A 135 -15.07 8.76 9.86
N CYS A 136 -14.06 8.76 9.00
CA CYS A 136 -13.55 9.97 8.33
C CYS A 136 -13.93 10.05 6.84
N ASP A 137 -14.75 9.15 6.29
CA ASP A 137 -15.35 9.29 4.95
C ASP A 137 -16.61 10.16 5.03
N VAL A 138 -16.42 11.48 5.12
CA VAL A 138 -17.49 12.47 5.26
C VAL A 138 -18.19 12.81 3.94
N TYR A 139 -17.62 12.40 2.81
CA TYR A 139 -18.15 12.71 1.48
C TYR A 139 -19.29 11.78 1.06
N ARG A 140 -19.39 10.63 1.71
CA ARG A 140 -20.43 9.63 1.46
C ARG A 140 -21.16 9.29 2.75
N PRO A 141 -22.34 9.89 3.00
CA PRO A 141 -23.11 9.59 4.22
C PRO A 141 -23.32 8.09 4.44
N ALA A 142 -23.59 7.33 3.37
CA ALA A 142 -23.73 5.89 3.44
C ALA A 142 -22.45 5.16 3.90
N ALA A 143 -21.25 5.74 3.76
CA ALA A 143 -20.02 5.12 4.23
C ALA A 143 -19.90 5.18 5.76
N ILE A 144 -20.36 6.25 6.39
CA ILE A 144 -20.43 6.37 7.84
C ILE A 144 -21.38 5.30 8.39
N ASP A 145 -22.58 5.17 7.84
CA ASP A 145 -23.55 4.16 8.24
C ASP A 145 -23.01 2.73 8.00
N GLN A 146 -22.31 2.53 6.87
CA GLN A 146 -21.65 1.25 6.58
C GLN A 146 -20.59 0.89 7.64
N LEU A 147 -19.78 1.85 8.08
CA LEU A 147 -18.80 1.59 9.14
C LEU A 147 -19.48 1.25 10.46
N HIS A 148 -20.61 1.89 10.80
CA HIS A 148 -21.42 1.55 11.98
C HIS A 148 -21.95 0.11 11.89
N ILE A 149 -22.51 -0.31 10.75
CA ILE A 149 -22.96 -1.68 10.52
C ILE A 149 -21.80 -2.67 10.70
N VAL A 150 -20.66 -2.39 10.10
CA VAL A 150 -19.47 -3.24 10.22
C VAL A 150 -18.98 -3.30 11.68
N GLY A 151 -18.95 -2.17 12.38
CA GLY A 151 -18.59 -2.11 13.79
C GLY A 151 -19.51 -2.95 14.67
N GLU A 152 -20.82 -2.85 14.46
CA GLU A 152 -21.83 -3.63 15.17
C GLU A 152 -21.64 -5.14 14.93
N GLN A 153 -21.43 -5.57 13.68
CA GLN A 153 -21.21 -6.97 13.31
C GLN A 153 -20.01 -7.59 14.04
N VAL A 154 -18.95 -6.82 14.28
CA VAL A 154 -17.73 -7.29 14.97
C VAL A 154 -17.71 -6.92 16.46
N GLY A 155 -18.74 -6.22 16.93
CA GLY A 155 -18.87 -5.76 18.32
C GLY A 155 -17.75 -4.77 18.71
N VAL A 156 -17.44 -3.82 17.80
CA VAL A 156 -16.44 -2.76 17.99
C VAL A 156 -17.11 -1.40 17.91
N THR A 157 -16.76 -0.52 18.83
CA THR A 157 -17.32 0.83 18.88
C THR A 157 -16.86 1.66 17.68
N VAL A 158 -17.78 2.45 17.13
CA VAL A 158 -17.51 3.40 16.06
C VAL A 158 -17.70 4.83 16.57
N PHE A 159 -16.71 5.67 16.35
CA PHE A 159 -16.79 7.12 16.56
C PHE A 159 -17.12 7.82 15.25
N SER A 160 -18.13 8.67 15.26
CA SER A 160 -18.51 9.53 14.14
C SER A 160 -19.11 10.83 14.65
N GLU A 161 -18.99 11.90 13.89
CA GLU A 161 -19.61 13.19 14.17
C GLU A 161 -20.58 13.56 13.05
N LYS A 162 -21.89 13.40 13.29
CA LYS A 162 -22.91 13.79 12.31
C LYS A 162 -22.89 15.30 12.08
N GLY A 163 -22.83 15.70 10.82
CA GLY A 163 -22.80 17.12 10.42
C GLY A 163 -21.43 17.78 10.43
N ASN A 164 -20.39 17.11 10.92
CA ASN A 164 -19.01 17.56 10.78
C ASN A 164 -18.45 17.05 9.45
N ASN A 165 -18.07 17.96 8.56
CA ASN A 165 -17.49 17.64 7.25
C ASN A 165 -15.95 17.82 7.23
N ASN A 166 -15.32 17.94 8.39
CA ASN A 166 -13.85 18.06 8.49
C ASN A 166 -13.25 16.75 8.99
N PRO A 167 -12.71 15.91 8.09
CA PRO A 167 -12.17 14.60 8.48
C PRO A 167 -10.93 14.70 9.37
N VAL A 168 -10.16 15.77 9.26
CA VAL A 168 -8.98 16.02 10.12
C VAL A 168 -9.41 16.23 11.57
N GLU A 169 -10.46 17.03 11.77
CA GLU A 169 -11.02 17.30 13.10
C GLU A 169 -11.65 16.03 13.71
N ILE A 170 -12.42 15.28 12.91
CA ILE A 170 -13.02 14.01 13.32
C ILE A 170 -11.95 13.01 13.75
N ALA A 171 -10.87 12.87 12.96
CA ALA A 171 -9.76 11.99 13.28
C ALA A 171 -9.11 12.36 14.63
N ARG A 172 -8.82 13.65 14.84
CA ARG A 172 -8.23 14.14 16.10
C ARG A 172 -9.14 13.86 17.29
N LYS A 173 -10.42 14.22 17.19
CA LYS A 173 -11.41 13.96 18.26
C LYS A 173 -11.62 12.46 18.50
N GLY A 174 -11.57 11.63 17.48
CA GLY A 174 -11.63 10.18 17.60
C GLY A 174 -10.47 9.62 18.43
N VAL A 175 -9.26 10.13 18.21
CA VAL A 175 -8.08 9.76 19.02
C VAL A 175 -8.22 10.25 20.47
N GLU A 176 -8.72 11.47 20.70
CA GLU A 176 -9.00 12.00 22.04
C GLU A 176 -10.07 11.19 22.76
N TYR A 177 -11.15 10.85 22.06
CA TYR A 177 -12.20 9.99 22.57
C TYR A 177 -11.66 8.60 22.98
N ALA A 178 -10.79 8.02 22.15
CA ALA A 178 -10.16 6.75 22.47
C ALA A 178 -9.34 6.80 23.76
N LYS A 179 -8.53 7.85 23.94
CA LYS A 179 -7.75 8.07 25.16
C LYS A 179 -8.63 8.17 26.40
N SER A 180 -9.71 8.93 26.30
CA SER A 180 -10.63 9.19 27.43
C SER A 180 -11.49 7.98 27.81
N ASN A 181 -11.71 7.04 26.87
CA ASN A 181 -12.60 5.89 27.08
C ASN A 181 -11.86 4.54 27.14
N GLY A 182 -10.53 4.56 27.25
CA GLY A 182 -9.72 3.36 27.46
C GLY A 182 -9.61 2.43 26.26
N PHE A 183 -9.78 2.96 25.03
CA PHE A 183 -9.41 2.26 23.81
C PHE A 183 -7.89 2.35 23.61
N ASN A 184 -7.28 1.25 23.19
CA ASN A 184 -5.83 1.19 23.03
C ASN A 184 -5.38 1.07 21.57
N VAL A 185 -6.33 0.99 20.62
CA VAL A 185 -6.10 1.08 19.18
C VAL A 185 -7.18 1.95 18.56
N VAL A 186 -6.82 2.79 17.61
CA VAL A 186 -7.72 3.59 16.77
C VAL A 186 -7.47 3.23 15.32
N ILE A 187 -8.53 2.89 14.59
CA ILE A 187 -8.49 2.64 13.15
C ILE A 187 -9.30 3.74 12.48
N ILE A 188 -8.62 4.58 11.70
CA ILE A 188 -9.23 5.71 11.00
C ILE A 188 -9.57 5.28 9.59
N ASP A 189 -10.88 5.13 9.30
CA ASP A 189 -11.39 4.79 7.97
C ASP A 189 -11.61 6.08 7.16
N THR A 190 -10.85 6.23 6.07
CA THR A 190 -10.89 7.43 5.23
C THR A 190 -11.61 7.18 3.90
N ALA A 191 -12.04 8.25 3.26
CA ALA A 191 -12.63 8.17 1.93
C ALA A 191 -11.64 7.55 0.93
N GLY A 192 -12.18 6.81 -0.05
CA GLY A 192 -11.39 6.30 -1.17
C GLY A 192 -10.97 7.41 -2.12
N ARG A 193 -9.77 7.31 -2.68
CA ARG A 193 -9.16 8.33 -3.52
C ARG A 193 -8.96 7.83 -4.95
N LEU A 194 -9.05 8.73 -5.91
CA LEU A 194 -8.46 8.55 -7.21
C LEU A 194 -7.03 9.12 -7.14
N ALA A 195 -6.07 8.44 -7.76
CA ALA A 195 -4.65 8.80 -7.67
C ALA A 195 -4.33 10.23 -8.18
N VAL A 196 -5.22 10.82 -8.98
CA VAL A 196 -5.08 12.15 -9.59
C VAL A 196 -5.75 13.28 -8.78
N ASP A 197 -6.39 12.98 -7.65
CA ASP A 197 -7.06 13.99 -6.83
C ASP A 197 -6.09 14.61 -5.82
N GLU A 198 -5.45 15.70 -6.22
CA GLU A 198 -4.49 16.41 -5.38
C GLU A 198 -5.09 16.97 -4.08
N GLN A 199 -6.34 17.42 -4.10
CA GLN A 199 -7.01 17.97 -2.91
C GLN A 199 -7.21 16.88 -1.87
N MET A 200 -7.65 15.72 -2.32
CA MET A 200 -7.85 14.56 -1.45
C MET A 200 -6.53 13.97 -0.97
N MET A 201 -5.45 14.03 -1.77
CA MET A 201 -4.10 13.64 -1.30
C MET A 201 -3.58 14.58 -0.22
N LYS A 202 -3.86 15.87 -0.31
CA LYS A 202 -3.54 16.84 0.75
C LYS A 202 -4.30 16.54 2.04
N GLU A 203 -5.58 16.22 1.94
CA GLU A 203 -6.41 15.88 3.11
C GLU A 203 -5.86 14.68 3.89
N ILE A 204 -5.47 13.59 3.21
CA ILE A 204 -4.91 12.43 3.91
C ILE A 204 -3.56 12.76 4.55
N ALA A 205 -2.76 13.63 3.92
CA ALA A 205 -1.51 14.13 4.51
C ALA A 205 -1.77 15.01 5.75
N GLU A 206 -2.84 15.80 5.75
CA GLU A 206 -3.27 16.60 6.90
C GLU A 206 -3.79 15.71 8.04
N ILE A 207 -4.60 14.70 7.74
CA ILE A 207 -5.02 13.70 8.74
C ILE A 207 -3.79 13.02 9.33
N HIS A 208 -2.88 12.53 8.49
CA HIS A 208 -1.64 11.88 8.94
C HIS A 208 -0.84 12.79 9.88
N LYS A 209 -0.66 14.06 9.52
CA LYS A 209 0.05 15.04 10.35
C LYS A 209 -0.67 15.30 11.67
N ALA A 210 -2.01 15.36 11.67
CA ALA A 210 -2.81 15.67 12.85
C ALA A 210 -2.83 14.55 13.89
N VAL A 211 -2.79 13.28 13.45
CA VAL A 211 -2.90 12.12 14.35
C VAL A 211 -1.59 11.36 14.54
N SER A 212 -0.55 11.64 13.74
CA SER A 212 0.76 10.97 13.78
C SER A 212 0.62 9.45 13.93
N PRO A 213 0.05 8.75 12.95
CA PRO A 213 -0.27 7.34 13.07
C PRO A 213 1.00 6.50 13.22
N GLN A 214 0.95 5.42 14.00
CA GLN A 214 2.01 4.42 14.11
C GLN A 214 2.08 3.54 12.88
N GLU A 215 0.94 3.43 12.16
CA GLU A 215 0.83 2.61 10.95
C GLU A 215 -0.07 3.29 9.94
N THR A 216 0.32 3.25 8.68
CA THR A 216 -0.52 3.65 7.54
C THR A 216 -0.67 2.47 6.61
N LEU A 217 -1.89 1.93 6.51
CA LEU A 217 -2.18 0.77 5.68
C LEU A 217 -2.80 1.22 4.35
N PHE A 218 -2.12 0.90 3.27
CA PHE A 218 -2.63 1.12 1.93
C PHE A 218 -3.36 -0.13 1.44
N VAL A 219 -4.69 -0.03 1.33
CA VAL A 219 -5.55 -1.15 0.91
C VAL A 219 -5.65 -1.16 -0.60
N VAL A 220 -5.29 -2.28 -1.18
CA VAL A 220 -5.36 -2.57 -2.63
C VAL A 220 -6.18 -3.84 -2.85
N ASP A 221 -6.84 -3.94 -4.01
CA ASP A 221 -7.60 -5.10 -4.49
C ASP A 221 -6.81 -5.90 -5.54
#